data_00f88f1a628bf514b237c415be83c33a
#
_entry.id   00f88f1a628bf514b237c415be83c33a
#
_cell.length_a   1.000
_cell.length_b   1.000
_cell.length_c   1.000
_cell.angle_alpha   90.00
_cell.angle_beta   90.00
_cell.angle_gamma   90.00
#
_symmetry.space_group_name_H-M   'P 1'
#
loop_
_entity.id
_entity.type
_entity.pdbx_description
1 polymer ?
#
loop_
_entity_poly.entity_id
_entity_poly.type
_entity_poly.pdbx_seq_one_letter_code
_entity_poly.pdbx_strand_id
1 'polypeptide(L)'
;MKGALFGLMTVLLLLAGCVEEEPAPVEEERSLPVAASFPAWQGVSHDNTSHTSEAFTNRSYLAYFSSPWCTHCETTLDAYDLTVPAEQVMVFSRDGREEYTNMGEWHNTTEANLNRTVHRPFILHPDLAMEVEAKSIPHAVFVNPQGFIFHVEIGKETNQTYIQSLWSLTETAVFNETTGWNHRVESSD
;
A
#
# COMPACT_ATOMS: atom_id res chain seq x y z
N MET A 1 -79.73 52.25 38.44
CA MET A 1 -79.97 51.24 37.42
C MET A 1 -78.61 50.77 36.93
N LYS A 2 -78.27 49.60 37.34
CA LYS A 2 -77.45 48.49 36.78
C LYS A 2 -76.33 48.87 35.80
N GLY A 3 -75.08 48.86 36.23
CA GLY A 3 -73.87 48.87 35.44
C GLY A 3 -73.08 47.59 35.72
N ALA A 4 -72.83 46.85 34.67
CA ALA A 4 -72.11 45.59 34.74
C ALA A 4 -70.56 45.85 34.64
N LEU A 5 -69.86 45.28 35.60
CA LEU A 5 -68.41 45.30 35.71
C LEU A 5 -67.87 44.16 34.88
N PHE A 6 -67.14 44.43 33.76
CA PHE A 6 -66.42 43.42 32.99
C PHE A 6 -65.00 43.36 33.51
N GLY A 7 -64.70 42.27 34.19
CA GLY A 7 -63.37 41.95 34.63
C GLY A 7 -62.51 41.47 33.47
N LEU A 8 -61.42 42.15 33.20
CA LEU A 8 -60.40 41.75 32.21
C LEU A 8 -59.42 40.77 32.91
N MET A 9 -59.56 39.50 32.61
CA MET A 9 -58.67 38.45 33.11
C MET A 9 -57.48 38.33 32.14
N THR A 10 -56.36 38.91 32.52
CA THR A 10 -55.11 38.83 31.79
C THR A 10 -54.44 37.48 32.05
N VAL A 11 -54.51 36.58 31.09
CA VAL A 11 -53.80 35.32 31.11
C VAL A 11 -52.34 35.55 30.72
N LEU A 12 -51.45 35.44 31.70
CA LEU A 12 -50.01 35.51 31.49
C LEU A 12 -49.50 34.10 31.03
N LEU A 13 -49.32 33.92 29.72
CA LEU A 13 -48.68 32.73 29.19
C LEU A 13 -47.16 32.81 29.43
N LEU A 14 -46.70 32.05 30.42
CA LEU A 14 -45.28 31.76 30.62
C LEU A 14 -44.84 30.77 29.52
N LEU A 15 -44.20 31.29 28.47
CA LEU A 15 -43.45 30.46 27.49
C LEU A 15 -42.16 30.02 28.19
N ALA A 16 -42.17 28.84 28.76
CA ALA A 16 -40.93 28.13 29.13
C ALA A 16 -40.28 27.67 27.82
N GLY A 17 -39.37 28.51 27.28
CA GLY A 17 -38.48 28.09 26.20
C GLY A 17 -37.54 27.05 26.73
N CYS A 18 -37.67 25.81 26.29
CA CYS A 18 -36.61 24.82 26.39
C CYS A 18 -35.45 25.36 25.54
N VAL A 19 -34.39 25.83 26.17
CA VAL A 19 -33.07 25.99 25.50
C VAL A 19 -32.57 24.58 25.33
N GLU A 20 -32.70 24.06 24.11
CA GLU A 20 -32.03 22.85 23.70
C GLU A 20 -30.53 23.21 23.65
N GLU A 21 -29.78 22.75 24.63
CA GLU A 21 -28.34 22.91 24.70
C GLU A 21 -27.80 22.04 23.59
N GLU A 22 -27.32 22.70 22.48
CA GLU A 22 -26.69 22.06 21.36
C GLU A 22 -25.49 21.27 21.88
N PRO A 23 -25.43 19.93 21.68
CA PRO A 23 -24.31 19.14 22.19
C PRO A 23 -23.02 19.73 21.62
N ALA A 24 -22.06 19.98 22.52
CA ALA A 24 -20.74 20.45 22.14
C ALA A 24 -20.19 19.53 21.04
N PRO A 25 -19.55 20.07 19.98
CA PRO A 25 -18.98 19.27 18.93
C PRO A 25 -18.07 18.24 19.58
N VAL A 26 -18.39 16.97 19.35
CA VAL A 26 -17.52 15.85 19.74
C VAL A 26 -16.24 16.08 18.96
N GLU A 27 -15.16 16.47 19.62
CA GLU A 27 -13.82 16.46 19.00
C GLU A 27 -13.59 15.01 18.54
N GLU A 28 -13.70 14.82 17.25
CA GLU A 28 -13.33 13.55 16.61
C GLU A 28 -11.87 13.30 16.99
N GLU A 29 -11.65 12.32 17.85
CA GLU A 29 -10.31 11.93 18.29
C GLU A 29 -9.53 11.61 17.03
N ARG A 30 -8.71 12.57 16.57
CA ARG A 30 -7.91 12.42 15.35
C ARG A 30 -6.93 11.27 15.60
N SER A 31 -7.25 10.08 15.14
CA SER A 31 -6.33 8.94 15.19
C SER A 31 -4.99 9.35 14.58
N LEU A 32 -3.91 9.08 15.28
CA LEU A 32 -2.58 9.32 14.75
C LEU A 32 -2.40 8.54 13.45
N PRO A 33 -1.68 9.10 12.46
CA PRO A 33 -1.38 8.38 11.24
C PRO A 33 -0.58 7.11 11.55
N VAL A 34 -0.87 6.02 10.84
CA VAL A 34 -0.19 4.74 10.99
C VAL A 34 0.35 4.32 9.64
N ALA A 35 1.62 3.92 9.60
CA ALA A 35 2.20 3.24 8.45
C ALA A 35 2.47 1.78 8.80
N ALA A 36 2.15 0.87 7.90
CA ALA A 36 2.49 -0.53 8.06
C ALA A 36 3.97 -0.75 7.74
N SER A 37 4.69 -1.41 8.64
CA SER A 37 6.03 -1.90 8.34
C SER A 37 5.95 -3.08 7.37
N PHE A 38 6.86 -3.13 6.39
CA PHE A 38 7.01 -4.34 5.60
C PHE A 38 7.67 -5.43 6.46
N PRO A 39 7.18 -6.67 6.43
CA PRO A 39 7.74 -7.76 7.24
C PRO A 39 9.22 -8.00 6.95
N ALA A 40 9.97 -8.42 7.98
CA ALA A 40 11.32 -8.89 7.78
C ALA A 40 11.30 -10.23 7.04
N TRP A 41 12.17 -10.39 6.04
CA TRP A 41 12.24 -11.60 5.23
C TRP A 41 13.67 -12.01 4.93
N GLN A 42 13.82 -13.30 4.63
CA GLN A 42 15.03 -13.88 4.07
C GLN A 42 14.65 -14.97 3.08
N GLY A 43 15.43 -15.12 2.01
CA GLY A 43 15.17 -16.13 1.00
C GLY A 43 16.37 -16.39 0.12
N VAL A 44 16.31 -17.47 -0.61
CA VAL A 44 17.32 -17.87 -1.58
C VAL A 44 16.72 -17.71 -2.98
N SER A 45 17.41 -17.00 -3.85
CA SER A 45 16.98 -16.78 -5.23
C SER A 45 17.33 -17.95 -6.14
N HIS A 46 16.77 -17.93 -7.35
CA HIS A 46 16.94 -18.94 -8.40
C HIS A 46 18.41 -19.28 -8.73
N ASP A 47 19.34 -18.37 -8.49
CA ASP A 47 20.79 -18.51 -8.71
C ASP A 47 21.56 -18.94 -7.45
N ASN A 48 20.85 -19.40 -6.42
CA ASN A 48 21.39 -19.81 -5.13
C ASN A 48 22.01 -18.69 -4.30
N THR A 49 21.68 -17.42 -4.57
CA THR A 49 22.11 -16.27 -3.77
C THR A 49 21.14 -16.02 -2.61
N SER A 50 21.68 -15.78 -1.41
CA SER A 50 20.86 -15.44 -0.24
C SER A 50 20.55 -13.95 -0.20
N HIS A 51 19.32 -13.62 0.07
CA HIS A 51 18.82 -12.25 0.20
C HIS A 51 18.07 -12.07 1.51
N THR A 52 18.15 -10.86 2.09
CA THR A 52 17.42 -10.49 3.31
C THR A 52 16.92 -9.06 3.21
N SER A 53 15.85 -8.74 3.93
CA SER A 53 15.34 -7.37 4.04
C SER A 53 16.36 -6.41 4.68
N GLU A 54 17.30 -6.90 5.49
CA GLU A 54 18.35 -6.08 6.11
C GLU A 54 19.27 -5.41 5.08
N ALA A 55 19.45 -6.01 3.88
CA ALA A 55 20.24 -5.43 2.80
C ALA A 55 19.64 -4.10 2.28
N PHE A 56 18.39 -3.81 2.62
CA PHE A 56 17.66 -2.59 2.24
C PHE A 56 17.56 -1.58 3.40
N THR A 57 18.33 -1.73 4.47
CA THR A 57 18.39 -0.73 5.53
C THR A 57 18.77 0.64 4.97
N ASN A 58 17.92 1.65 5.19
CA ASN A 58 18.03 3.00 4.61
C ASN A 58 17.97 3.06 3.06
N ARG A 59 17.39 2.06 2.44
CA ARG A 59 17.19 2.00 0.98
C ARG A 59 15.77 1.56 0.66
N SER A 60 15.17 2.17 -0.35
CA SER A 60 13.90 1.70 -0.89
C SER A 60 14.09 0.40 -1.67
N TYR A 61 13.03 -0.40 -1.73
CA TYR A 61 12.95 -1.54 -2.64
C TYR A 61 11.52 -1.83 -3.05
N LEU A 62 11.38 -2.55 -4.14
CA LEU A 62 10.12 -3.06 -4.66
C LEU A 62 10.04 -4.55 -4.38
N ALA A 63 9.05 -4.98 -3.60
CA ALA A 63 8.68 -6.38 -3.44
C ALA A 63 7.56 -6.70 -4.44
N TYR A 64 7.90 -7.47 -5.47
CA TYR A 64 6.98 -7.85 -6.55
C TYR A 64 6.52 -9.29 -6.40
N PHE A 65 5.24 -9.49 -6.09
CA PHE A 65 4.64 -10.81 -5.94
C PHE A 65 3.98 -11.26 -7.22
N SER A 66 4.33 -12.49 -7.63
CA SER A 66 3.88 -13.08 -8.89
C SER A 66 3.86 -14.61 -8.79
N SER A 67 3.67 -15.29 -9.92
CA SER A 67 3.75 -16.75 -10.06
C SER A 67 4.08 -17.12 -11.50
N PRO A 68 4.70 -18.29 -11.76
CA PRO A 68 5.08 -18.75 -13.10
C PRO A 68 3.91 -18.81 -14.11
N TRP A 69 2.69 -19.09 -13.64
CA TRP A 69 1.49 -19.21 -14.46
C TRP A 69 0.78 -17.88 -14.75
N CYS A 70 1.28 -16.75 -14.24
CA CYS A 70 0.65 -15.44 -14.39
C CYS A 70 1.13 -14.72 -15.66
N THR A 71 0.40 -14.84 -16.75
CA THR A 71 0.75 -14.24 -18.05
C THR A 71 0.79 -12.70 -18.03
N HIS A 72 -0.02 -12.05 -17.21
CA HIS A 72 -0.01 -10.59 -17.09
C HIS A 72 1.13 -10.07 -16.23
N CYS A 73 1.68 -10.90 -15.37
CA CYS A 73 2.75 -10.52 -14.46
C CYS A 73 4.05 -10.24 -15.21
N GLU A 74 4.36 -10.96 -16.28
CA GLU A 74 5.61 -10.76 -17.03
C GLU A 74 5.69 -9.35 -17.65
N THR A 75 4.60 -8.88 -18.27
CA THR A 75 4.59 -7.53 -18.86
C THR A 75 4.64 -6.42 -17.82
N THR A 76 4.09 -6.68 -16.64
CA THR A 76 4.15 -5.76 -15.50
C THR A 76 5.55 -5.76 -14.90
N LEU A 77 6.14 -6.95 -14.71
CA LEU A 77 7.53 -7.08 -14.25
C LEU A 77 8.49 -6.37 -15.21
N ASP A 78 8.29 -6.52 -16.52
CA ASP A 78 9.10 -5.82 -17.55
C ASP A 78 9.08 -4.31 -17.36
N ALA A 79 7.90 -3.73 -17.12
CA ALA A 79 7.77 -2.29 -16.88
C ALA A 79 8.53 -1.84 -15.62
N TYR A 80 8.44 -2.59 -14.53
CA TYR A 80 9.21 -2.32 -13.30
C TYR A 80 10.70 -2.51 -13.51
N ASP A 81 11.09 -3.56 -14.23
CA ASP A 81 12.50 -3.86 -14.52
C ASP A 81 13.20 -2.79 -15.35
N LEU A 82 12.46 -2.07 -16.18
CA LEU A 82 12.98 -0.97 -16.99
C LEU A 82 13.01 0.37 -16.25
N THR A 83 12.34 0.49 -15.10
CA THR A 83 12.15 1.78 -14.40
C THR A 83 12.75 1.83 -13.01
N VAL A 84 12.78 0.73 -12.29
CA VAL A 84 13.33 0.64 -10.94
C VAL A 84 14.76 0.06 -10.99
N PRO A 85 15.73 0.56 -10.22
CA PRO A 85 17.08 0.02 -10.22
C PRO A 85 17.15 -1.49 -9.97
N ALA A 86 18.04 -2.18 -10.67
CA ALA A 86 18.11 -3.64 -10.71
C ALA A 86 18.21 -4.28 -9.31
N GLU A 87 19.04 -3.73 -8.48
CA GLU A 87 19.33 -4.23 -7.13
C GLU A 87 18.24 -3.88 -6.09
N GLN A 88 17.17 -3.20 -6.52
CA GLN A 88 16.07 -2.76 -5.66
C GLN A 88 14.72 -3.41 -6.00
N VAL A 89 14.69 -4.39 -6.91
CA VAL A 89 13.50 -5.20 -7.19
C VAL A 89 13.73 -6.64 -6.78
N MET A 90 12.83 -7.14 -5.92
CA MET A 90 12.79 -8.53 -5.49
C MET A 90 11.51 -9.18 -6.03
N VAL A 91 11.64 -10.30 -6.77
CA VAL A 91 10.50 -11.04 -7.31
C VAL A 91 10.21 -12.24 -6.41
N PHE A 92 9.02 -12.28 -5.83
CA PHE A 92 8.60 -13.33 -4.91
C PHE A 92 7.51 -14.20 -5.54
N SER A 93 7.69 -15.53 -5.51
CA SER A 93 6.58 -16.43 -5.78
C SER A 93 5.64 -16.48 -4.59
N ARG A 94 4.35 -16.24 -4.86
CA ARG A 94 3.28 -16.36 -3.87
C ARG A 94 2.65 -17.76 -3.80
N ASP A 95 2.93 -18.64 -4.74
CA ASP A 95 2.26 -19.91 -4.86
C ASP A 95 2.94 -21.00 -3.99
N GLY A 96 2.28 -21.40 -2.91
CA GLY A 96 2.77 -22.44 -2.01
C GLY A 96 2.86 -23.85 -2.63
N ARG A 97 2.45 -24.02 -3.89
CA ARG A 97 2.61 -25.28 -4.65
C ARG A 97 3.94 -25.32 -5.41
N GLU A 98 4.61 -24.17 -5.53
CA GLU A 98 5.92 -24.06 -6.17
C GLU A 98 7.02 -24.64 -5.27
N GLU A 99 8.08 -25.13 -5.89
CA GLU A 99 9.30 -25.57 -5.24
C GLU A 99 10.47 -24.66 -5.62
N TYR A 100 11.56 -24.71 -4.86
CA TYR A 100 12.74 -23.88 -5.15
C TYR A 100 13.27 -24.08 -6.58
N THR A 101 13.25 -25.30 -7.08
CA THR A 101 13.69 -25.64 -8.44
C THR A 101 12.87 -24.93 -9.53
N ASN A 102 11.61 -24.62 -9.24
CA ASN A 102 10.76 -23.91 -10.19
C ASN A 102 11.19 -22.45 -10.38
N MET A 103 11.92 -21.86 -9.44
CA MET A 103 12.35 -20.44 -9.53
C MET A 103 13.31 -20.23 -10.68
N GLY A 104 14.24 -21.18 -10.94
CA GLY A 104 15.16 -21.12 -12.09
C GLY A 104 14.44 -21.30 -13.43
N GLU A 105 13.49 -22.22 -13.51
CA GLU A 105 12.67 -22.42 -14.69
C GLU A 105 11.81 -21.18 -14.99
N TRP A 106 11.22 -20.58 -13.98
CA TRP A 106 10.42 -19.36 -14.09
C TRP A 106 11.27 -18.20 -14.58
N HIS A 107 12.44 -17.96 -13.97
CA HIS A 107 13.36 -16.92 -14.39
C HIS A 107 13.74 -17.08 -15.88
N ASN A 108 14.20 -18.28 -16.30
CA ASN A 108 14.59 -18.55 -17.67
C ASN A 108 13.42 -18.38 -18.66
N THR A 109 12.21 -18.78 -18.27
CA THR A 109 11.01 -18.59 -19.10
C THR A 109 10.67 -17.12 -19.26
N THR A 110 10.79 -16.34 -18.18
CA THR A 110 10.57 -14.90 -18.22
C THR A 110 11.58 -14.20 -19.16
N GLU A 111 12.86 -14.54 -19.08
CA GLU A 111 13.89 -14.02 -20.01
C GLU A 111 13.59 -14.36 -21.46
N ALA A 112 13.19 -15.61 -21.72
CA ALA A 112 12.84 -16.07 -23.06
C ALA A 112 11.63 -15.31 -23.62
N ASN A 113 10.59 -15.12 -22.82
CA ASN A 113 9.37 -14.41 -23.22
C ASN A 113 9.62 -12.92 -23.47
N LEU A 114 10.44 -12.28 -22.64
CA LEU A 114 10.82 -10.89 -22.78
C LEU A 114 11.93 -10.66 -23.82
N ASN A 115 12.56 -11.74 -24.30
CA ASN A 115 13.70 -11.72 -25.23
C ASN A 115 14.86 -10.82 -24.74
N ARG A 116 15.12 -10.82 -23.44
CA ARG A 116 16.22 -10.09 -22.79
C ARG A 116 16.56 -10.69 -21.42
N THR A 117 17.74 -10.34 -20.92
CA THR A 117 18.17 -10.73 -19.58
C THR A 117 17.38 -9.95 -18.52
N VAL A 118 16.99 -10.65 -17.46
CA VAL A 118 16.30 -10.13 -16.28
C VAL A 118 17.20 -10.29 -15.06
N HIS A 119 17.85 -9.22 -14.65
CA HIS A 119 18.81 -9.22 -13.53
C HIS A 119 18.14 -9.10 -12.17
N ARG A 120 17.03 -9.85 -11.93
CA ARG A 120 16.27 -9.82 -10.70
C ARG A 120 16.31 -11.16 -10.01
N PRO A 121 16.39 -11.20 -8.67
CA PRO A 121 16.27 -12.44 -7.93
C PRO A 121 14.81 -12.92 -7.95
N PHE A 122 14.60 -14.19 -8.30
CA PHE A 122 13.32 -14.87 -8.19
C PHE A 122 13.38 -15.78 -6.96
N ILE A 123 12.54 -15.50 -5.98
CA ILE A 123 12.60 -16.08 -4.63
C ILE A 123 11.27 -16.77 -4.32
N LEU A 124 11.33 -18.01 -3.85
CA LEU A 124 10.15 -18.71 -3.33
C LEU A 124 9.83 -18.20 -1.92
N HIS A 125 8.71 -17.49 -1.76
CA HIS A 125 8.32 -16.97 -0.45
C HIS A 125 6.79 -16.79 -0.30
N PRO A 126 6.02 -17.90 -0.34
CA PRO A 126 4.55 -17.83 -0.22
C PRO A 126 4.08 -17.30 1.15
N ASP A 127 4.83 -17.55 2.23
CA ASP A 127 4.48 -17.06 3.57
C ASP A 127 4.55 -15.54 3.65
N LEU A 128 5.56 -14.91 3.05
CA LEU A 128 5.65 -13.45 2.96
C LEU A 128 4.47 -12.89 2.16
N ALA A 129 4.09 -13.55 1.07
CA ALA A 129 2.94 -13.14 0.27
C ALA A 129 1.62 -13.20 1.08
N MET A 130 1.48 -14.17 1.97
CA MET A 130 0.33 -14.23 2.89
C MET A 130 0.39 -13.12 3.93
N GLU A 131 1.55 -12.84 4.51
CA GLU A 131 1.74 -11.83 5.55
C GLU A 131 1.44 -10.41 5.04
N VAL A 132 1.83 -10.10 3.79
CA VAL A 132 1.53 -8.81 3.15
C VAL A 132 0.18 -8.80 2.42
N GLU A 133 -0.62 -9.84 2.59
CA GLU A 133 -1.93 -10.00 1.95
C GLU A 133 -1.92 -9.90 0.40
N ALA A 134 -0.88 -10.36 -0.26
CA ALA A 134 -0.80 -10.40 -1.72
C ALA A 134 -1.78 -11.43 -2.33
N LYS A 135 -3.10 -11.21 -2.15
CA LYS A 135 -4.18 -12.13 -2.57
C LYS A 135 -4.37 -12.18 -4.09
N SER A 136 -4.09 -11.08 -4.77
CA SER A 136 -4.16 -10.96 -6.24
C SER A 136 -2.78 -10.65 -6.80
N ILE A 137 -2.49 -11.10 -8.00
CA ILE A 137 -1.22 -10.82 -8.73
C ILE A 137 -1.51 -10.29 -10.14
N PRO A 138 -0.65 -9.44 -10.68
CA PRO A 138 0.57 -8.89 -10.06
C PRO A 138 0.27 -8.06 -8.81
N HIS A 139 1.19 -8.08 -7.82
CA HIS A 139 1.07 -7.29 -6.60
C HIS A 139 2.44 -6.71 -6.26
N ALA A 140 2.57 -5.40 -6.32
CA ALA A 140 3.81 -4.69 -6.12
C ALA A 140 3.72 -3.85 -4.84
N VAL A 141 4.65 -4.04 -3.92
CA VAL A 141 4.75 -3.28 -2.68
C VAL A 141 6.00 -2.41 -2.72
N PHE A 142 5.79 -1.11 -2.66
CA PHE A 142 6.83 -0.10 -2.63
C PHE A 142 7.20 0.17 -1.18
N VAL A 143 8.44 -0.18 -0.81
CA VAL A 143 8.96 -0.03 0.54
C VAL A 143 9.94 1.12 0.60
N ASN A 144 9.69 2.08 1.49
CA ASN A 144 10.52 3.27 1.65
C ASN A 144 11.84 2.98 2.40
N PRO A 145 12.79 3.93 2.51
CA PRO A 145 14.06 3.72 3.21
C PRO A 145 13.92 3.38 4.71
N GLN A 146 12.79 3.71 5.33
CA GLN A 146 12.51 3.37 6.73
C GLN A 146 11.95 1.95 6.92
N GLY A 147 11.68 1.22 5.82
CA GLY A 147 11.07 -0.11 5.86
C GLY A 147 9.54 -0.12 5.97
N PHE A 148 8.89 1.03 5.76
CA PHE A 148 7.42 1.11 5.74
C PHE A 148 6.87 0.89 4.33
N ILE A 149 5.68 0.31 4.25
CA ILE A 149 4.91 0.20 3.02
C ILE A 149 4.41 1.60 2.65
N PHE A 150 4.97 2.17 1.58
CA PHE A 150 4.59 3.48 1.07
C PHE A 150 3.39 3.40 0.12
N HIS A 151 3.41 2.41 -0.78
CA HIS A 151 2.33 2.18 -1.75
C HIS A 151 2.20 0.71 -2.10
N VAL A 152 1.00 0.31 -2.45
CA VAL A 152 0.70 -1.04 -2.97
C VAL A 152 -0.03 -0.88 -4.30
N GLU A 153 0.54 -1.46 -5.37
CA GLU A 153 -0.08 -1.50 -6.69
C GLU A 153 -0.58 -2.93 -6.97
N ILE A 154 -1.86 -3.07 -7.28
CA ILE A 154 -2.49 -4.37 -7.53
C ILE A 154 -3.02 -4.43 -8.95
N GLY A 155 -2.60 -5.46 -9.68
CA GLY A 155 -3.00 -5.65 -11.05
C GLY A 155 -1.94 -5.17 -12.04
N LYS A 156 -2.34 -5.14 -13.31
CA LYS A 156 -1.41 -4.83 -14.40
C LYS A 156 -1.14 -3.33 -14.46
N GLU A 157 0.11 -2.95 -14.19
CA GLU A 157 0.63 -1.60 -14.43
C GLU A 157 1.83 -1.67 -15.41
N THR A 158 1.77 -0.91 -16.47
CA THR A 158 2.80 -0.88 -17.52
C THR A 158 3.18 0.56 -17.93
N ASN A 159 2.60 1.57 -17.31
CA ASN A 159 2.95 2.95 -17.56
C ASN A 159 4.26 3.31 -16.87
N GLN A 160 5.35 3.28 -17.62
CA GLN A 160 6.69 3.54 -17.08
C GLN A 160 6.82 4.95 -16.47
N THR A 161 6.12 5.95 -17.00
CA THR A 161 6.15 7.32 -16.44
C THR A 161 5.51 7.34 -15.05
N TYR A 162 4.38 6.66 -14.89
CA TYR A 162 3.74 6.51 -13.58
C TYR A 162 4.63 5.75 -12.61
N ILE A 163 5.17 4.60 -13.02
CA ILE A 163 6.08 3.78 -12.19
C ILE A 163 7.31 4.60 -11.77
N GLN A 164 7.91 5.35 -12.67
CA GLN A 164 9.07 6.21 -12.38
C GLN A 164 8.73 7.30 -11.37
N SER A 165 7.56 7.92 -11.50
CA SER A 165 7.09 8.94 -10.55
C SER A 165 6.85 8.33 -9.17
N LEU A 166 6.18 7.18 -9.12
CA LEU A 166 5.91 6.46 -7.88
C LEU A 166 7.21 5.99 -7.19
N TRP A 167 8.16 5.49 -7.98
CA TRP A 167 9.48 5.11 -7.47
C TRP A 167 10.22 6.30 -6.86
N SER A 168 10.27 7.44 -7.54
CA SER A 168 10.92 8.66 -7.05
C SER A 168 10.29 9.18 -5.75
N LEU A 169 8.98 9.06 -5.62
CA LEU A 169 8.28 9.37 -4.37
C LEU A 169 8.67 8.38 -3.25
N THR A 170 8.75 7.08 -3.57
CA THR A 170 9.12 6.03 -2.61
C THR A 170 10.52 6.26 -2.03
N GLU A 171 11.49 6.63 -2.88
CA GLU A 171 12.87 6.89 -2.45
C GLU A 171 12.99 8.07 -1.46
N THR A 172 12.08 9.02 -1.54
CA THR A 172 12.07 10.24 -0.70
C THR A 172 10.97 10.24 0.35
N ALA A 173 10.14 9.18 0.38
CA ALA A 173 9.06 9.07 1.34
C ALA A 173 9.59 8.90 2.77
N VAL A 174 9.11 9.75 3.66
CA VAL A 174 9.39 9.68 5.10
C VAL A 174 8.07 9.65 5.84
N PHE A 175 7.92 8.67 6.71
CA PHE A 175 6.79 8.60 7.63
C PHE A 175 7.17 9.17 8.99
N ASN A 176 6.29 10.01 9.52
CA ASN A 176 6.38 10.57 10.86
C ASN A 176 5.09 10.24 11.62
N GLU A 177 5.22 9.69 12.82
CA GLU A 177 4.08 9.24 13.64
C GLU A 177 3.11 10.37 14.01
N THR A 178 3.56 11.62 13.98
CA THR A 178 2.73 12.78 14.31
C THR A 178 2.07 13.40 13.08
N THR A 179 2.80 13.48 11.95
CA THR A 179 2.36 14.22 10.74
C THR A 179 1.98 13.31 9.57
N GLY A 180 2.28 12.02 9.65
CA GLY A 180 2.07 11.07 8.56
C GLY A 180 3.18 11.13 7.51
N TRP A 181 2.81 10.76 6.28
CA TRP A 181 3.71 10.78 5.14
C TRP A 181 4.01 12.20 4.65
N ASN A 182 5.25 12.47 4.30
CA ASN A 182 5.67 13.71 3.64
C ASN A 182 5.20 13.81 2.18
N HIS A 183 4.91 12.68 1.54
CA HIS A 183 4.34 12.57 0.19
C HIS A 183 3.02 11.78 0.23
N ARG A 184 2.15 12.05 -0.75
CA ARG A 184 0.95 11.25 -1.01
C ARG A 184 0.95 10.83 -2.47
N VAL A 185 0.58 9.58 -2.72
CA VAL A 185 0.28 9.11 -4.07
C VAL A 185 -1.15 9.54 -4.38
N GLU A 186 -1.31 10.40 -5.39
CA GLU A 186 -2.64 10.70 -5.90
C GLU A 186 -3.14 9.49 -6.69
N SER A 187 -4.32 8.98 -6.33
CA SER A 187 -4.96 7.91 -7.10
C SER A 187 -5.24 8.43 -8.51
N SER A 188 -4.72 7.75 -9.51
CA SER A 188 -5.16 7.96 -10.89
C SER A 188 -6.58 7.39 -10.99
N ASP A 189 -7.58 8.27 -11.09
CA ASP A 189 -8.96 7.90 -11.43
C ASP A 189 -9.06 7.34 -12.85
#